data_520f6e00d4374ce00f464bec3e293e93
#
_entry.id   520f6e00d4374ce00f464bec3e293e93
#
_cell.length_a   1.000
_cell.length_b   1.000
_cell.length_c   1.000
_cell.angle_alpha   90.00
_cell.angle_beta   90.00
_cell.angle_gamma   90.00
#
_symmetry.space_group_name_H-M   'P 1'
#
loop_
_entity.id
_entity.type
_entity.pdbx_description
1 polymer ?
#
loop_
_entity_poly.entity_id
_entity_poly.type
_entity_poly.pdbx_seq_one_letter_code
_entity_poly.pdbx_strand_id
1 'polypeptide(L)'
;FDTVIVSGGNLAQVEEHAGAIVAWLGEDAWRRTAGVCSGAFFLAEAGLLDGRRATTHWDAAERFRLRYPQVRLDAERMFVRDGKLWTSAGISAGIDLALALVEDDLGPGLARRAAQQLVVHQRRHAGQSQYSALVEQGGRTGRFGELVGWMRARLAEPMTVERLAERAAMSPRNFARAFVAEIGATPAKVVEGMRLEAARVAVETSHLHLDHIAASTGFGDASRMRRAFVRAFGMSPQSLRRSAGG
;
A
#
# COMPACT_ATOMS: atom_id res chain seq x y z
N PHE A 1 25.27 13.66 5.40
CA PHE A 1 24.59 12.55 4.71
C PHE A 1 23.71 13.11 3.60
N ASP A 2 23.54 12.35 2.54
CA ASP A 2 22.65 12.71 1.43
C ASP A 2 21.20 12.26 1.71
N THR A 3 21.05 11.04 2.16
CA THR A 3 19.76 10.41 2.47
C THR A 3 19.76 9.86 3.90
N VAL A 4 18.73 10.21 4.66
CA VAL A 4 18.49 9.69 6.00
C VAL A 4 17.29 8.76 5.94
N ILE A 5 17.42 7.56 6.52
CA ILE A 5 16.32 6.59 6.64
C ILE A 5 16.11 6.29 8.12
N VAL A 6 14.95 6.67 8.64
CA VAL A 6 14.54 6.38 10.01
C VAL A 6 13.72 5.09 10.01
N SER A 7 14.27 4.04 10.60
CA SER A 7 13.57 2.77 10.73
C SER A 7 12.50 2.85 11.82
N GLY A 8 11.47 2.02 11.70
CA GLY A 8 10.49 1.83 12.75
C GLY A 8 10.87 0.72 13.74
N GLY A 9 10.04 0.57 14.75
CA GLY A 9 10.17 -0.43 15.80
C GLY A 9 8.91 -0.47 16.65
N ASN A 10 9.03 -0.94 17.88
CA ASN A 10 7.94 -0.86 18.85
C ASN A 10 7.64 0.61 19.17
N LEU A 11 6.39 1.03 18.98
CA LEU A 11 5.96 2.42 19.18
C LEU A 11 6.26 2.96 20.59
N ALA A 12 6.20 2.11 21.64
CA ALA A 12 6.55 2.52 22.99
C ALA A 12 8.03 2.92 23.11
N GLN A 13 8.92 2.16 22.46
CA GLN A 13 10.36 2.47 22.42
C GLN A 13 10.65 3.71 21.56
N VAL A 14 9.88 3.92 20.49
CA VAL A 14 9.97 5.11 19.64
C VAL A 14 9.68 6.36 20.45
N GLU A 15 8.68 6.33 21.35
CA GLU A 15 8.29 7.48 22.16
C GLU A 15 9.31 7.80 23.28
N GLU A 16 9.92 6.77 23.86
CA GLU A 16 10.90 6.92 24.93
C GLU A 16 12.21 7.60 24.48
N HIS A 17 12.64 7.35 23.25
CA HIS A 17 13.93 7.82 22.73
C HIS A 17 13.81 8.91 21.66
N ALA A 18 12.60 9.47 21.45
CA ALA A 18 12.31 10.37 20.35
C ALA A 18 13.10 11.69 20.38
N GLY A 19 13.37 12.25 21.57
CA GLY A 19 13.82 13.65 21.71
C GLY A 19 15.08 14.00 20.89
N ALA A 20 16.14 13.20 21.02
CA ALA A 20 17.40 13.48 20.33
C ALA A 20 17.28 13.27 18.80
N ILE A 21 16.57 12.22 18.39
CA ILE A 21 16.34 11.92 16.95
C ILE A 21 15.45 13.00 16.35
N VAL A 22 14.40 13.42 17.01
CA VAL A 22 13.48 14.48 16.55
C VAL A 22 14.21 15.81 16.42
N ALA A 23 15.01 16.20 17.41
CA ALA A 23 15.80 17.43 17.36
C ALA A 23 16.78 17.41 16.16
N TRP A 24 17.47 16.28 15.98
CA TRP A 24 18.38 16.11 14.86
C TRP A 24 17.66 16.14 13.51
N LEU A 25 16.53 15.48 13.38
CA LEU A 25 15.71 15.51 12.16
C LEU A 25 15.20 16.93 11.84
N GLY A 26 14.93 17.74 12.85
CA GLY A 26 14.47 19.12 12.68
C GLY A 26 15.50 20.05 12.01
N GLU A 27 16.80 19.68 11.98
CA GLU A 27 17.83 20.42 11.23
C GLU A 27 17.56 20.41 9.72
N ASP A 28 16.83 19.44 9.22
CA ASP A 28 16.37 19.28 7.82
C ASP A 28 17.46 19.48 6.75
N ALA A 29 18.70 19.11 7.08
CA ALA A 29 19.91 19.38 6.32
C ALA A 29 20.16 18.41 5.13
N TRP A 30 19.27 17.43 4.92
CA TRP A 30 19.48 16.36 3.96
C TRP A 30 18.72 16.58 2.66
N ARG A 31 19.26 16.07 1.58
CA ARG A 31 18.58 16.05 0.27
C ARG A 31 17.27 15.24 0.35
N ARG A 32 17.25 14.19 1.21
CA ARG A 32 16.14 13.27 1.29
C ARG A 32 16.01 12.64 2.69
N THR A 33 14.80 12.60 3.22
CA THR A 33 14.51 11.95 4.51
C THR A 33 13.40 10.94 4.33
N ALA A 34 13.61 9.71 4.81
CA ALA A 34 12.65 8.62 4.70
C ALA A 34 12.29 8.06 6.07
N GLY A 35 11.00 7.76 6.29
CA GLY A 35 10.49 7.06 7.47
C GLY A 35 9.89 5.71 7.07
N VAL A 36 10.37 4.62 7.68
CA VAL A 36 9.85 3.27 7.45
C VAL A 36 8.98 2.84 8.64
N CYS A 37 7.76 2.39 8.38
CA CYS A 37 6.85 1.90 9.42
C CYS A 37 6.56 2.99 10.47
N SER A 38 6.78 2.72 11.76
CA SER A 38 6.70 3.72 12.84
C SER A 38 7.81 4.79 12.77
N GLY A 39 8.80 4.68 11.89
CA GLY A 39 9.75 5.76 11.58
C GLY A 39 9.07 7.04 11.10
N ALA A 40 7.88 6.95 10.51
CA ALA A 40 7.07 8.11 10.14
C ALA A 40 6.66 8.98 11.34
N PHE A 41 6.54 8.40 12.54
CA PHE A 41 6.23 9.16 13.77
C PHE A 41 7.35 10.13 14.13
N PHE A 42 8.62 9.75 13.98
CA PHE A 42 9.74 10.65 14.22
C PHE A 42 9.73 11.85 13.26
N LEU A 43 9.42 11.59 11.98
CA LEU A 43 9.32 12.66 10.98
C LEU A 43 8.16 13.61 11.28
N ALA A 44 7.02 13.07 11.73
CA ALA A 44 5.86 13.86 12.11
C ALA A 44 6.12 14.67 13.39
N GLU A 45 6.76 14.08 14.41
CA GLU A 45 7.13 14.74 15.66
C GLU A 45 8.14 15.89 15.42
N ALA A 46 9.02 15.73 14.42
CA ALA A 46 9.94 16.79 13.98
C ALA A 46 9.25 17.88 13.11
N GLY A 47 7.92 17.81 12.88
CA GLY A 47 7.17 18.75 12.07
C GLY A 47 7.41 18.63 10.55
N LEU A 48 8.22 17.69 10.11
CA LEU A 48 8.59 17.54 8.70
C LEU A 48 7.41 17.13 7.81
N LEU A 49 6.42 16.46 8.38
CA LEU A 49 5.26 15.94 7.63
C LEU A 49 4.04 16.86 7.66
N ASP A 50 4.08 18.02 8.31
CA ASP A 50 2.95 18.95 8.40
C ASP A 50 2.52 19.45 7.01
N GLY A 51 1.23 19.25 6.69
CA GLY A 51 0.66 19.55 5.39
C GLY A 51 1.09 18.61 4.25
N ARG A 52 1.97 17.63 4.52
CA ARG A 52 2.52 16.69 3.53
C ARG A 52 1.73 15.40 3.47
N ARG A 53 1.86 14.71 2.34
CA ARG A 53 1.36 13.34 2.20
C ARG A 53 2.35 12.36 2.81
N ALA A 54 1.83 11.41 3.59
CA ALA A 54 2.64 10.38 4.21
C ALA A 54 1.88 9.05 4.31
N THR A 55 2.59 7.97 4.58
CA THR A 55 2.03 6.71 5.03
C THR A 55 2.79 6.19 6.24
N THR A 56 2.18 5.27 6.96
CA THR A 56 2.78 4.52 8.06
C THR A 56 2.24 3.09 8.03
N HIS A 57 2.68 2.25 8.95
CA HIS A 57 2.12 0.91 9.09
C HIS A 57 0.61 0.98 9.36
N TRP A 58 -0.18 0.13 8.69
CA TRP A 58 -1.65 0.13 8.80
C TRP A 58 -2.16 0.02 10.24
N ASP A 59 -1.49 -0.77 11.09
CA ASP A 59 -1.82 -0.97 12.50
C ASP A 59 -1.63 0.30 13.34
N ALA A 60 -0.70 1.16 12.95
CA ALA A 60 -0.40 2.42 13.60
C ALA A 60 -1.17 3.63 13.01
N ALA A 61 -1.91 3.42 11.91
CA ALA A 61 -2.50 4.51 11.13
C ALA A 61 -3.51 5.36 11.92
N GLU A 62 -4.36 4.72 12.72
CA GLU A 62 -5.36 5.43 13.52
C GLU A 62 -4.70 6.31 14.60
N ARG A 63 -3.73 5.73 15.33
CA ARG A 63 -2.94 6.47 16.33
C ARG A 63 -2.17 7.62 15.69
N PHE A 64 -1.64 7.41 14.48
CA PHE A 64 -0.93 8.46 13.71
C PHE A 64 -1.87 9.62 13.37
N ARG A 65 -3.08 9.35 12.86
CA ARG A 65 -4.08 10.39 12.53
C ARG A 65 -4.48 11.23 13.74
N LEU A 66 -4.72 10.56 14.86
CA LEU A 66 -5.11 11.25 16.11
C LEU A 66 -4.00 12.16 16.62
N ARG A 67 -2.75 11.72 16.54
CA ARG A 67 -1.61 12.46 17.07
C ARG A 67 -1.11 13.58 16.14
N TYR A 68 -1.19 13.37 14.82
CA TYR A 68 -0.68 14.30 13.81
C TYR A 68 -1.76 14.68 12.79
N PRO A 69 -2.79 15.43 13.19
CA PRO A 69 -3.92 15.77 12.33
C PRO A 69 -3.54 16.68 11.15
N GLN A 70 -2.38 17.33 11.20
CA GLN A 70 -1.86 18.16 10.09
C GLN A 70 -1.27 17.33 8.95
N VAL A 71 -0.98 16.05 9.15
CA VAL A 71 -0.40 15.17 8.13
C VAL A 71 -1.51 14.58 7.25
N ARG A 72 -1.34 14.65 5.94
CA ARG A 72 -2.25 14.02 4.97
C ARG A 72 -1.93 12.53 4.86
N LEU A 73 -2.38 11.76 5.86
CA LEU A 73 -2.08 10.33 5.92
C LEU A 73 -2.87 9.53 4.87
N ASP A 74 -2.15 8.83 3.98
CA ASP A 74 -2.67 7.81 3.07
C ASP A 74 -2.24 6.41 3.58
N ALA A 75 -2.99 5.87 4.53
CA ALA A 75 -2.68 4.63 5.22
C ALA A 75 -2.81 3.38 4.34
N GLU A 76 -3.28 3.51 3.10
CA GLU A 76 -3.43 2.38 2.18
C GLU A 76 -2.17 2.17 1.31
N ARG A 77 -1.30 3.17 1.20
CA ARG A 77 -0.11 3.11 0.34
C ARG A 77 1.02 2.29 0.93
N MET A 78 1.70 1.54 0.08
CA MET A 78 2.94 0.86 0.44
C MET A 78 4.03 1.85 0.82
N PHE A 79 4.19 2.89 0.01
CA PHE A 79 5.03 4.05 0.31
C PHE A 79 4.49 5.31 -0.37
N VAL A 80 4.87 6.45 0.16
CA VAL A 80 4.52 7.80 -0.34
C VAL A 80 5.78 8.60 -0.51
N ARG A 81 5.88 9.32 -1.64
CA ARG A 81 6.85 10.39 -1.87
C ARG A 81 6.12 11.73 -1.87
N ASP A 82 6.60 12.68 -1.11
CA ASP A 82 6.18 14.09 -1.14
C ASP A 82 7.40 15.00 -1.09
N GLY A 83 7.86 15.42 -2.27
CA GLY A 83 9.13 16.16 -2.41
C GLY A 83 10.33 15.33 -1.98
N LYS A 84 11.07 15.83 -0.97
CA LYS A 84 12.23 15.15 -0.38
C LYS A 84 11.86 14.16 0.74
N LEU A 85 10.59 14.13 1.13
CA LEU A 85 10.09 13.27 2.20
C LEU A 85 9.51 11.98 1.63
N TRP A 86 9.93 10.85 2.20
CA TRP A 86 9.50 9.53 1.80
C TRP A 86 9.02 8.75 3.02
N THR A 87 7.90 8.08 2.93
CA THR A 87 7.40 7.23 4.02
C THR A 87 6.93 5.90 3.49
N SER A 88 7.10 4.83 4.25
CA SER A 88 6.60 3.50 3.89
C SER A 88 5.88 2.79 5.01
N ALA A 89 5.01 1.87 4.63
CA ALA A 89 4.06 1.19 5.50
C ALA A 89 4.68 0.23 6.51
N GLY A 90 5.63 -0.60 6.10
CA GLY A 90 6.12 -1.63 7.01
C GLY A 90 7.36 -2.33 6.48
N ILE A 91 7.83 -3.34 7.19
CA ILE A 91 9.13 -4.00 6.96
C ILE A 91 9.34 -4.36 5.49
N SER A 92 8.41 -5.09 4.89
CA SER A 92 8.52 -5.47 3.48
C SER A 92 8.31 -4.31 2.51
N ALA A 93 7.51 -3.29 2.88
CA ALA A 93 7.35 -2.06 2.10
C ALA A 93 8.61 -1.17 2.14
N GLY A 94 9.46 -1.35 3.16
CA GLY A 94 10.78 -0.73 3.21
C GLY A 94 11.69 -1.17 2.06
N ILE A 95 11.56 -2.41 1.60
CA ILE A 95 12.29 -2.92 0.43
C ILE A 95 11.82 -2.18 -0.84
N ASP A 96 10.51 -2.02 -1.01
CA ASP A 96 9.95 -1.29 -2.15
C ASP A 96 10.37 0.18 -2.14
N LEU A 97 10.37 0.81 -0.95
CA LEU A 97 10.89 2.17 -0.75
C LEU A 97 12.37 2.24 -1.15
N ALA A 98 13.21 1.33 -0.66
CA ALA A 98 14.63 1.32 -0.97
C ALA A 98 14.88 1.16 -2.47
N LEU A 99 14.17 0.25 -3.13
CA LEU A 99 14.24 0.09 -4.59
C LEU A 99 13.76 1.34 -5.34
N ALA A 100 12.76 2.05 -4.81
CA ALA A 100 12.31 3.32 -5.38
C ALA A 100 13.34 4.43 -5.22
N LEU A 101 14.08 4.46 -4.10
CA LEU A 101 15.20 5.38 -3.90
C LEU A 101 16.35 5.09 -4.88
N VAL A 102 16.68 3.81 -5.09
CA VAL A 102 17.66 3.39 -6.10
C VAL A 102 17.23 3.78 -7.51
N GLU A 103 15.94 3.65 -7.83
CA GLU A 103 15.41 4.07 -9.12
C GLU A 103 15.49 5.59 -9.33
N ASP A 104 15.16 6.37 -8.31
CA ASP A 104 15.22 7.83 -8.33
C ASP A 104 16.67 8.34 -8.55
N ASP A 105 17.65 7.63 -7.99
CA ASP A 105 19.07 8.03 -8.08
C ASP A 105 19.78 7.45 -9.31
N LEU A 106 19.52 6.23 -9.68
CA LEU A 106 20.33 5.42 -10.60
C LEU A 106 19.54 4.83 -11.77
N GLY A 107 18.25 5.16 -11.83
CA GLY A 107 17.35 4.76 -12.89
C GLY A 107 16.78 3.33 -12.75
N PRO A 108 15.75 3.01 -13.56
CA PRO A 108 14.98 1.77 -13.43
C PRO A 108 15.78 0.51 -13.74
N GLY A 109 16.80 0.59 -14.58
CA GLY A 109 17.63 -0.55 -14.95
C GLY A 109 18.42 -1.11 -13.77
N LEU A 110 19.03 -0.25 -12.94
CA LEU A 110 19.77 -0.68 -11.77
C LEU A 110 18.85 -1.13 -10.65
N ALA A 111 17.74 -0.43 -10.44
CA ALA A 111 16.72 -0.84 -9.47
C ALA A 111 16.17 -2.25 -9.77
N ARG A 112 15.95 -2.58 -11.05
CA ARG A 112 15.53 -3.92 -11.47
C ARG A 112 16.59 -4.99 -11.17
N ARG A 113 17.86 -4.72 -11.48
CA ARG A 113 18.97 -5.64 -11.15
C ARG A 113 19.09 -5.85 -9.63
N ALA A 114 18.97 -4.79 -8.85
CA ALA A 114 18.98 -4.90 -7.38
C ALA A 114 17.80 -5.77 -6.88
N ALA A 115 16.60 -5.58 -7.40
CA ALA A 115 15.43 -6.40 -7.07
C ALA A 115 15.67 -7.89 -7.41
N GLN A 116 16.25 -8.18 -8.57
CA GLN A 116 16.59 -9.56 -8.97
C GLN A 116 17.61 -10.19 -8.02
N GLN A 117 18.64 -9.48 -7.62
CA GLN A 117 19.64 -9.97 -6.65
C GLN A 117 19.04 -10.25 -5.27
N LEU A 118 18.05 -9.45 -4.86
CA LEU A 118 17.31 -9.64 -3.62
C LEU A 118 16.24 -10.74 -3.72
N VAL A 119 16.08 -11.39 -4.89
CA VAL A 119 15.01 -12.36 -5.18
C VAL A 119 13.61 -11.77 -4.94
N VAL A 120 13.46 -10.48 -5.14
CA VAL A 120 12.18 -9.80 -5.10
C VAL A 120 11.52 -9.95 -6.48
N HIS A 121 10.67 -10.96 -6.62
CA HIS A 121 10.06 -11.34 -7.91
C HIS A 121 9.14 -10.28 -8.50
N GLN A 122 8.51 -9.48 -7.66
CA GLN A 122 7.61 -8.41 -8.10
C GLN A 122 7.82 -7.18 -7.22
N ARG A 123 8.25 -6.10 -7.85
CA ARG A 123 8.34 -4.80 -7.20
C ARG A 123 6.94 -4.23 -7.02
N ARG A 124 6.59 -3.91 -5.78
CA ARG A 124 5.34 -3.23 -5.47
C ARG A 124 5.51 -1.73 -5.66
N HIS A 125 4.57 -1.09 -6.33
CA HIS A 125 4.62 0.35 -6.58
C HIS A 125 3.96 1.12 -5.42
N ALA A 126 4.31 2.40 -5.28
CA ALA A 126 3.74 3.28 -4.26
C ALA A 126 2.19 3.25 -4.20
N GLY A 127 1.55 2.98 -5.34
CA GLY A 127 0.10 2.90 -5.45
C GLY A 127 -0.54 1.58 -5.01
N GLN A 128 0.22 0.54 -4.66
CA GLN A 128 -0.36 -0.70 -4.15
C GLN A 128 -0.84 -0.53 -2.72
N SER A 129 -1.98 -1.15 -2.42
CA SER A 129 -2.55 -1.14 -1.08
C SER A 129 -1.77 -2.07 -0.15
N GLN A 130 -1.51 -1.63 1.08
CA GLN A 130 -0.98 -2.48 2.15
C GLN A 130 -1.86 -3.73 2.37
N TYR A 131 -3.17 -3.60 2.14
CA TYR A 131 -4.13 -4.69 2.28
C TYR A 131 -3.94 -5.81 1.28
N SER A 132 -3.42 -5.55 0.07
CA SER A 132 -3.08 -6.61 -0.87
C SER A 132 -2.00 -7.55 -0.31
N ALA A 133 -1.00 -6.99 0.38
CA ALA A 133 0.05 -7.78 1.03
C ALA A 133 -0.47 -8.54 2.26
N LEU A 134 -1.36 -7.94 3.06
CA LEU A 134 -1.99 -8.60 4.21
C LEU A 134 -2.88 -9.78 3.77
N VAL A 135 -3.62 -9.61 2.68
CA VAL A 135 -4.44 -10.67 2.08
C VAL A 135 -3.57 -11.81 1.55
N GLU A 136 -2.37 -11.52 1.06
CA GLU A 136 -1.40 -12.56 0.65
C GLU A 136 -0.84 -13.34 1.84
N GLN A 137 -0.60 -12.69 2.96
CA GLN A 137 -0.07 -13.33 4.18
C GLN A 137 -1.16 -14.01 5.00
N GLY A 138 -2.27 -13.35 5.27
CA GLY A 138 -3.40 -13.92 6.05
C GLY A 138 -4.18 -14.98 5.30
N GLY A 139 -4.22 -14.91 3.96
CA GLY A 139 -4.91 -15.87 3.11
C GLY A 139 -4.26 -17.26 3.02
N ARG A 140 -3.05 -17.46 3.55
CA ARG A 140 -2.36 -18.76 3.50
C ARG A 140 -2.50 -19.60 4.77
N THR A 141 -2.83 -19.00 5.92
CA THR A 141 -2.82 -19.70 7.22
C THR A 141 -3.99 -19.33 8.15
N GLY A 142 -4.80 -18.32 7.81
CA GLY A 142 -5.90 -17.83 8.65
C GLY A 142 -7.25 -18.49 8.35
N ARG A 143 -8.22 -18.26 9.23
CA ARG A 143 -9.60 -18.75 9.13
C ARG A 143 -10.29 -18.41 7.81
N PHE A 144 -9.95 -17.25 7.22
CA PHE A 144 -10.51 -16.78 5.95
C PHE A 144 -9.65 -17.11 4.73
N GLY A 145 -8.59 -17.93 4.88
CA GLY A 145 -7.67 -18.27 3.80
C GLY A 145 -8.34 -18.87 2.56
N GLU A 146 -9.20 -19.87 2.77
CA GLU A 146 -9.98 -20.49 1.70
C GLU A 146 -10.95 -19.49 1.04
N LEU A 147 -11.61 -18.64 1.85
CA LEU A 147 -12.50 -17.61 1.34
C LEU A 147 -11.75 -16.61 0.46
N VAL A 148 -10.59 -16.15 0.89
CA VAL A 148 -9.71 -15.22 0.15
C VAL A 148 -9.26 -15.85 -1.17
N GLY A 149 -8.86 -17.11 -1.16
CA GLY A 149 -8.53 -17.87 -2.37
C GLY A 149 -9.73 -17.98 -3.33
N TRP A 150 -10.90 -18.27 -2.79
CA TRP A 150 -12.15 -18.33 -3.57
C TRP A 150 -12.51 -16.96 -4.19
N MET A 151 -12.35 -15.86 -3.44
CA MET A 151 -12.58 -14.50 -3.93
C MET A 151 -11.66 -14.16 -5.10
N ARG A 152 -10.36 -14.49 -5.00
CA ARG A 152 -9.37 -14.26 -6.08
C ARG A 152 -9.73 -14.98 -7.37
N ALA A 153 -10.21 -16.20 -7.27
CA ALA A 153 -10.58 -17.01 -8.44
C ALA A 153 -11.85 -16.52 -9.15
N ARG A 154 -12.63 -15.60 -8.52
CA ARG A 154 -13.97 -15.20 -8.98
C ARG A 154 -14.20 -13.69 -8.97
N LEU A 155 -13.18 -12.88 -9.21
CA LEU A 155 -13.25 -11.41 -9.08
C LEU A 155 -14.34 -10.75 -9.95
N ALA A 156 -14.68 -11.36 -11.08
CA ALA A 156 -15.74 -10.88 -11.95
C ALA A 156 -17.16 -11.04 -11.34
N GLU A 157 -17.32 -11.93 -10.38
CA GLU A 157 -18.62 -12.19 -9.76
C GLU A 157 -18.98 -11.13 -8.71
N PRO A 158 -20.29 -10.96 -8.39
CA PRO A 158 -20.69 -10.10 -7.28
C PRO A 158 -20.13 -10.61 -5.94
N MET A 159 -19.49 -9.73 -5.19
CA MET A 159 -18.84 -9.99 -3.90
C MET A 159 -19.53 -9.18 -2.80
N THR A 160 -20.80 -9.47 -2.51
CA THR A 160 -21.52 -8.81 -1.41
C THR A 160 -21.14 -9.40 -0.05
N VAL A 161 -21.32 -8.62 1.01
CA VAL A 161 -21.04 -9.10 2.39
C VAL A 161 -21.88 -10.33 2.74
N GLU A 162 -23.13 -10.37 2.27
CA GLU A 162 -24.07 -11.49 2.49
C GLU A 162 -23.51 -12.77 1.85
N ARG A 163 -23.08 -12.71 0.59
CA ARG A 163 -22.53 -13.86 -0.14
C ARG A 163 -21.22 -14.35 0.48
N LEU A 164 -20.36 -13.44 0.91
CA LEU A 164 -19.10 -13.79 1.56
C LEU A 164 -19.35 -14.41 2.95
N ALA A 165 -20.32 -13.89 3.70
CA ALA A 165 -20.71 -14.41 5.00
C ALA A 165 -21.34 -15.81 4.89
N GLU A 166 -22.22 -16.03 3.91
CA GLU A 166 -22.78 -17.34 3.60
C GLU A 166 -21.68 -18.37 3.32
N ARG A 167 -20.72 -17.99 2.48
CA ARG A 167 -19.57 -18.87 2.17
C ARG A 167 -18.69 -19.18 3.38
N ALA A 168 -18.60 -18.24 4.32
CA ALA A 168 -17.89 -18.42 5.59
C ALA A 168 -18.73 -19.13 6.67
N ALA A 169 -19.95 -19.55 6.35
CA ALA A 169 -20.92 -20.11 7.30
C ALA A 169 -21.18 -19.20 8.51
N MET A 170 -21.32 -17.90 8.26
CA MET A 170 -21.49 -16.87 9.30
C MET A 170 -22.66 -15.94 8.98
N SER A 171 -23.23 -15.30 10.02
CA SER A 171 -24.12 -14.15 9.80
C SER A 171 -23.32 -12.95 9.24
N PRO A 172 -23.92 -12.08 8.39
CA PRO A 172 -23.21 -10.94 7.79
C PRO A 172 -22.52 -10.04 8.81
N ARG A 173 -23.16 -9.75 9.94
CA ARG A 173 -22.63 -8.92 11.01
C ARG A 173 -21.40 -9.55 11.68
N ASN A 174 -21.48 -10.85 12.01
CA ASN A 174 -20.36 -11.56 12.62
C ASN A 174 -19.20 -11.73 11.65
N PHE A 175 -19.49 -12.03 10.38
CA PHE A 175 -18.51 -12.11 9.32
C PHE A 175 -17.75 -10.80 9.17
N ALA A 176 -18.45 -9.67 8.98
CA ALA A 176 -17.80 -8.37 8.77
C ALA A 176 -16.86 -8.01 9.93
N ARG A 177 -17.30 -8.24 11.19
CA ARG A 177 -16.48 -7.99 12.38
C ARG A 177 -15.26 -8.90 12.46
N ALA A 178 -15.44 -10.21 12.28
CA ALA A 178 -14.36 -11.19 12.36
C ALA A 178 -13.37 -11.03 11.21
N PHE A 179 -13.86 -10.73 10.01
CA PHE A 179 -13.03 -10.48 8.83
C PHE A 179 -12.11 -9.25 9.02
N VAL A 180 -12.68 -8.15 9.54
CA VAL A 180 -11.87 -6.95 9.85
C VAL A 180 -10.87 -7.24 10.97
N ALA A 181 -11.25 -7.99 12.00
CA ALA A 181 -10.33 -8.34 13.09
C ALA A 181 -9.14 -9.20 12.63
N GLU A 182 -9.34 -10.09 11.65
CA GLU A 182 -8.30 -11.00 11.16
C GLU A 182 -7.50 -10.39 9.99
N ILE A 183 -8.20 -9.76 9.03
CA ILE A 183 -7.59 -9.26 7.79
C ILE A 183 -7.17 -7.77 7.91
N GLY A 184 -7.65 -7.06 8.92
CA GLY A 184 -7.35 -5.63 9.11
C GLY A 184 -8.11 -4.68 8.19
N ALA A 185 -8.99 -5.19 7.31
CA ALA A 185 -9.74 -4.40 6.34
C ALA A 185 -11.15 -4.94 6.11
N THR A 186 -12.06 -4.07 5.66
CA THR A 186 -13.42 -4.50 5.32
C THR A 186 -13.41 -5.41 4.09
N PRO A 187 -14.36 -6.37 3.98
CA PRO A 187 -14.48 -7.23 2.80
C PRO A 187 -14.53 -6.45 1.48
N ALA A 188 -15.25 -5.33 1.45
CA ALA A 188 -15.36 -4.47 0.26
C ALA A 188 -14.02 -3.87 -0.16
N LYS A 189 -13.19 -3.41 0.79
CA LYS A 189 -11.83 -2.89 0.52
C LYS A 189 -10.90 -3.98 0.00
N VAL A 190 -10.98 -5.18 0.58
CA VAL A 190 -10.18 -6.34 0.12
C VAL A 190 -10.55 -6.72 -1.31
N VAL A 191 -11.85 -6.79 -1.63
CA VAL A 191 -12.33 -7.06 -3.00
C VAL A 191 -11.87 -5.98 -3.97
N GLU A 192 -12.01 -4.70 -3.62
CA GLU A 192 -11.54 -3.58 -4.46
C GLU A 192 -10.03 -3.68 -4.73
N GLY A 193 -9.24 -3.98 -3.70
CA GLY A 193 -7.79 -4.14 -3.82
C GLY A 193 -7.40 -5.31 -4.74
N MET A 194 -8.05 -6.48 -4.60
CA MET A 194 -7.83 -7.63 -5.48
C MET A 194 -8.18 -7.32 -6.95
N ARG A 195 -9.32 -6.64 -7.17
CA ARG A 195 -9.76 -6.22 -8.51
C ARG A 195 -8.79 -5.23 -9.14
N LEU A 196 -8.31 -4.25 -8.35
CA LEU A 196 -7.31 -3.28 -8.80
C LEU A 196 -6.01 -3.95 -9.22
N GLU A 197 -5.52 -4.90 -8.44
CA GLU A 197 -4.30 -5.63 -8.75
C GLU A 197 -4.44 -6.46 -10.02
N ALA A 198 -5.54 -7.22 -10.14
CA ALA A 198 -5.82 -8.00 -11.35
C ALA A 198 -5.95 -7.11 -12.60
N ALA A 199 -6.64 -5.97 -12.46
CA ALA A 199 -6.79 -5.02 -13.56
C ALA A 199 -5.45 -4.35 -13.93
N ARG A 200 -4.60 -4.03 -12.95
CA ARG A 200 -3.26 -3.48 -13.17
C ARG A 200 -2.41 -4.44 -13.98
N VAL A 201 -2.32 -5.70 -13.55
CA VAL A 201 -1.58 -6.74 -14.28
C VAL A 201 -2.10 -6.85 -15.71
N ALA A 202 -3.43 -6.93 -15.91
CA ALA A 202 -4.01 -7.03 -17.24
C ALA A 202 -3.71 -5.80 -18.12
N VAL A 203 -3.70 -4.59 -17.54
CA VAL A 203 -3.35 -3.35 -18.27
C VAL A 203 -1.88 -3.32 -18.68
N GLU A 204 -0.97 -3.79 -17.82
CA GLU A 204 0.47 -3.79 -18.08
C GLU A 204 0.91 -4.90 -19.03
N THR A 205 0.25 -6.08 -18.98
CA THR A 205 0.70 -7.28 -19.70
C THR A 205 -0.12 -7.63 -20.93
N SER A 206 -1.22 -6.91 -21.22
CA SER A 206 -2.09 -7.21 -22.36
C SER A 206 -2.47 -5.97 -23.16
N HIS A 207 -2.90 -6.21 -24.41
CA HIS A 207 -3.51 -5.19 -25.28
C HIS A 207 -5.04 -5.21 -25.27
N LEU A 208 -5.66 -5.91 -24.31
CA LEU A 208 -7.10 -6.00 -24.17
C LEU A 208 -7.75 -4.63 -24.00
N HIS A 209 -8.95 -4.45 -24.56
CA HIS A 209 -9.72 -3.23 -24.38
C HIS A 209 -10.03 -3.01 -22.91
N LEU A 210 -10.01 -1.75 -22.43
CA LEU A 210 -10.20 -1.44 -21.01
C LEU A 210 -11.57 -1.87 -20.48
N ASP A 211 -12.61 -1.87 -21.32
CA ASP A 211 -13.94 -2.37 -20.94
C ASP A 211 -13.92 -3.88 -20.69
N HIS A 212 -13.17 -4.63 -21.49
CA HIS A 212 -13.00 -6.06 -21.28
C HIS A 212 -12.25 -6.33 -19.94
N ILE A 213 -11.18 -5.58 -19.69
CA ILE A 213 -10.45 -5.69 -18.42
C ILE A 213 -11.36 -5.34 -17.24
N ALA A 214 -12.15 -4.26 -17.33
CA ALA A 214 -13.07 -3.86 -16.28
C ALA A 214 -14.13 -4.93 -16.00
N ALA A 215 -14.69 -5.54 -17.04
CA ALA A 215 -15.66 -6.63 -16.89
C ALA A 215 -15.03 -7.87 -16.27
N SER A 216 -13.91 -8.35 -16.82
CA SER A 216 -13.24 -9.58 -16.35
C SER A 216 -12.66 -9.48 -14.94
N THR A 217 -12.34 -8.26 -14.48
CA THR A 217 -11.84 -8.01 -13.13
C THR A 217 -12.91 -7.57 -12.13
N GLY A 218 -14.18 -7.50 -12.56
CA GLY A 218 -15.33 -7.27 -11.69
C GLY A 218 -15.64 -5.80 -11.39
N PHE A 219 -15.05 -4.85 -12.10
CA PHE A 219 -15.46 -3.44 -12.01
C PHE A 219 -16.78 -3.15 -12.73
N GLY A 220 -17.17 -4.01 -13.68
CA GLY A 220 -18.35 -3.88 -14.50
C GLY A 220 -18.15 -2.94 -15.70
N ASP A 221 -17.61 -1.73 -15.48
CA ASP A 221 -17.35 -0.75 -16.54
C ASP A 221 -15.99 -0.05 -16.38
N ALA A 222 -15.45 0.45 -17.51
CA ALA A 222 -14.15 1.12 -17.55
C ALA A 222 -14.12 2.44 -16.74
N SER A 223 -15.25 3.13 -16.59
CA SER A 223 -15.31 4.37 -15.81
C SER A 223 -15.12 4.12 -14.31
N ARG A 224 -15.75 3.07 -13.77
CA ARG A 224 -15.58 2.63 -12.39
C ARG A 224 -14.14 2.17 -12.15
N MET A 225 -13.60 1.34 -13.06
CA MET A 225 -12.20 0.92 -13.01
C MET A 225 -11.27 2.12 -13.03
N ARG A 226 -11.46 3.09 -13.96
CA ARG A 226 -10.64 4.30 -14.04
C ARG A 226 -10.65 5.12 -12.75
N ARG A 227 -11.82 5.35 -12.13
CA ARG A 227 -11.91 6.07 -10.86
C ARG A 227 -11.15 5.36 -9.74
N ALA A 228 -11.29 4.04 -9.65
CA ALA A 228 -10.56 3.23 -8.68
C ALA A 228 -9.04 3.29 -8.94
N PHE A 229 -8.60 3.21 -10.18
CA PHE A 229 -7.19 3.34 -10.57
C PHE A 229 -6.59 4.70 -10.18
N VAL A 230 -7.29 5.80 -10.48
CA VAL A 230 -6.80 7.14 -10.13
C VAL A 230 -6.70 7.30 -8.61
N ARG A 231 -7.67 6.79 -7.85
CA ARG A 231 -7.59 6.79 -6.36
C ARG A 231 -6.42 5.96 -5.86
N ALA A 232 -6.23 4.76 -6.42
CA ALA A 232 -5.24 3.81 -5.93
C ALA A 232 -3.82 4.11 -6.41
N PHE A 233 -3.65 4.47 -7.67
CA PHE A 233 -2.33 4.58 -8.33
C PHE A 233 -1.95 6.01 -8.74
N GLY A 234 -2.85 6.99 -8.58
CA GLY A 234 -2.61 8.38 -8.98
C GLY A 234 -2.62 8.60 -10.50
N MET A 235 -2.86 7.57 -11.30
CA MET A 235 -2.85 7.63 -12.76
C MET A 235 -3.97 6.80 -13.39
N SER A 236 -4.31 7.08 -14.65
CA SER A 236 -5.32 6.31 -15.37
C SER A 236 -4.75 4.98 -15.91
N PRO A 237 -5.61 3.95 -16.17
CA PRO A 237 -5.17 2.72 -16.82
C PRO A 237 -4.47 2.96 -18.18
N GLN A 238 -4.94 3.94 -18.96
CA GLN A 238 -4.31 4.31 -20.23
C GLN A 238 -2.90 4.90 -20.04
N SER A 239 -2.70 5.74 -19.01
CA SER A 239 -1.39 6.30 -18.68
C SER A 239 -0.43 5.22 -18.24
N LEU A 240 -0.90 4.27 -17.41
CA LEU A 240 -0.10 3.12 -16.98
C LEU A 240 0.31 2.26 -18.18
N ARG A 241 -0.60 1.95 -19.10
CA ARG A 241 -0.30 1.16 -20.32
C ARG A 241 0.77 1.83 -21.17
N ARG A 242 0.70 3.15 -21.37
CA ARG A 242 1.72 3.88 -22.14
C ARG A 242 3.09 3.84 -21.49
N SER A 243 3.16 3.93 -20.16
CA SER A 243 4.45 3.85 -19.43
C SER A 243 5.02 2.43 -19.36
N ALA A 244 4.21 1.39 -19.55
CA ALA A 244 4.66 0.00 -19.55
C ALA A 244 5.13 -0.48 -20.94
N GLY A 245 4.69 0.18 -22.03
CA GLY A 245 5.00 -0.18 -23.42
C GLY A 245 6.14 0.62 -24.06
N GLY A 246 6.80 1.51 -23.33
CA GLY A 246 8.01 2.23 -23.72
C GLY A 246 9.19 1.73 -22.93
#